data_7a8a474f1f6137beee1c2c262905b024
#
_entry.id   7a8a474f1f6137beee1c2c262905b024
#
_cell.length_a   1.000
_cell.length_b   1.000
_cell.length_c   1.000
_cell.angle_alpha   90.00
_cell.angle_beta   90.00
_cell.angle_gamma   90.00
#
_symmetry.space_group_name_H-M   'P 1'
#
loop_
_entity.id
_entity.type
_entity.pdbx_description
1 polymer ?
#
loop_
_entity_poly.entity_id
_entity_poly.type
_entity_poly.pdbx_seq_one_letter_code
_entity_poly.pdbx_strand_id
1 'polypeptide(L)'
;MLILSIWFPGATRIAGTDGSLSFVLALFCALLSVGAYAETARRLHRIEAALTTAVLTISAVIIVLSLLSMLYADNPMRTMRAVFSQVFGFAIIPAVAAISLRPKGLVAIDRVVTTIVIMTVVTSCLVAIGLGDARFADRAEGYFKHSNQLGIALSAGLPLVAAKLVTSRRHRLLLMGCLAAVLLGLVKSGSKTNFVLGVVGLGLFFALYSIYLIRRKQSPLKVIVGTIAAPILFEASLLTLQFLNPRAYGLLALQLSGGEAHSVVSRQRLWSISIDLGLSHPFTGVGAGQWVEDIAPHSHNLFIDFFRTLGVPGLALVSMLVLVVMAYLVRVVFCTLFGNDRGGDHAAEVNVMVLGTSVSLWNYIIANQMSDSFGPSTAPFFWLPLALLIFYRGVQRSLQTGPERPKLYAVPGSQLFQH
;
A
#
# COMPACT_ATOMS: atom_id res chain seq x y z
N MET A 1 10.23 12.09 -10.14
CA MET A 1 10.19 11.19 -11.33
C MET A 1 9.80 9.76 -10.97
N LEU A 2 10.50 9.06 -10.06
CA LEU A 2 10.17 7.67 -9.74
C LEU A 2 8.73 7.49 -9.22
N ILE A 3 8.25 8.30 -8.27
CA ILE A 3 6.87 8.24 -7.77
C ILE A 3 5.87 8.47 -8.91
N LEU A 4 6.15 9.40 -9.82
CA LEU A 4 5.32 9.64 -11.01
C LEU A 4 5.23 8.38 -11.89
N SER A 5 6.35 7.71 -12.15
CA SER A 5 6.36 6.51 -13.00
C SER A 5 5.65 5.31 -12.36
N ILE A 6 5.59 5.24 -11.02
CA ILE A 6 4.83 4.24 -10.27
C ILE A 6 3.32 4.45 -10.45
N TRP A 7 2.87 5.72 -10.45
CA TRP A 7 1.44 6.06 -10.58
C TRP A 7 0.93 6.06 -12.02
N PHE A 8 1.84 6.12 -13.01
CA PHE A 8 1.50 6.10 -14.42
C PHE A 8 2.29 5.03 -15.19
N PRO A 9 2.18 3.74 -14.80
CA PRO A 9 2.97 2.67 -15.41
C PRO A 9 2.67 2.50 -16.90
N GLY A 10 1.42 2.72 -17.33
CA GLY A 10 1.03 2.67 -18.74
C GLY A 10 1.64 3.79 -19.58
N ALA A 11 1.67 5.03 -19.05
CA ALA A 11 2.22 6.20 -19.75
C ALA A 11 3.75 6.15 -19.86
N THR A 12 4.42 5.35 -19.02
CA THR A 12 5.88 5.21 -18.99
C THR A 12 6.36 3.89 -19.61
N ARG A 13 5.49 3.18 -20.33
CA ARG A 13 5.81 1.90 -20.97
C ARG A 13 6.88 2.11 -22.04
N ILE A 14 7.93 1.30 -22.01
CA ILE A 14 8.94 1.30 -23.06
C ILE A 14 8.37 0.53 -24.25
N ALA A 15 8.31 1.17 -25.41
CA ALA A 15 7.76 0.57 -26.62
C ALA A 15 8.42 -0.81 -26.92
N GLY A 16 7.57 -1.83 -27.15
CA GLY A 16 8.01 -3.19 -27.46
C GLY A 16 8.46 -4.04 -26.25
N THR A 17 8.33 -3.53 -25.02
CA THR A 17 8.68 -4.30 -23.81
C THR A 17 7.56 -4.28 -22.79
N ASP A 18 7.51 -5.29 -21.90
CA ASP A 18 6.67 -5.26 -20.69
C ASP A 18 7.25 -4.37 -19.58
N GLY A 19 8.42 -3.77 -19.81
CA GLY A 19 9.12 -2.88 -18.91
C GLY A 19 8.57 -1.46 -18.95
N SER A 20 8.58 -0.79 -17.82
CA SER A 20 8.26 0.63 -17.71
C SER A 20 9.51 1.43 -17.36
N LEU A 21 9.51 2.73 -17.67
CA LEU A 21 10.57 3.66 -17.26
C LEU A 21 10.79 3.62 -15.73
N SER A 22 9.73 3.31 -14.96
CA SER A 22 9.83 3.11 -13.50
C SER A 22 10.83 2.02 -13.13
N PHE A 23 10.91 0.96 -13.92
CA PHE A 23 11.85 -0.14 -13.70
C PHE A 23 13.30 0.34 -13.86
N VAL A 24 13.60 1.03 -14.95
CA VAL A 24 14.96 1.55 -15.23
C VAL A 24 15.38 2.58 -14.17
N LEU A 25 14.47 3.50 -13.84
CA LEU A 25 14.71 4.51 -12.81
C LEU A 25 14.88 3.88 -11.42
N ALA A 26 14.09 2.87 -11.07
CA ALA A 26 14.20 2.19 -9.80
C ALA A 26 15.51 1.38 -9.69
N LEU A 27 15.90 0.67 -10.75
CA LEU A 27 17.17 -0.04 -10.81
C LEU A 27 18.35 0.93 -10.64
N PHE A 28 18.34 2.05 -11.35
CA PHE A 28 19.36 3.09 -11.26
C PHE A 28 19.42 3.69 -9.84
N CYS A 29 18.26 4.04 -9.25
CA CYS A 29 18.18 4.50 -7.87
C CYS A 29 18.67 3.45 -6.88
N ALA A 30 18.36 2.16 -7.07
CA ALA A 30 18.83 1.07 -6.21
C ALA A 30 20.34 0.93 -6.25
N LEU A 31 20.95 0.97 -7.44
CA LEU A 31 22.40 0.89 -7.61
C LEU A 31 23.12 2.05 -6.92
N LEU A 32 22.61 3.28 -7.08
CA LEU A 32 23.16 4.47 -6.41
C LEU A 32 23.01 4.43 -4.88
N SER A 33 22.22 3.55 -4.38
CA SER A 33 21.72 3.58 -3.00
C SER A 33 22.24 2.45 -2.11
N VAL A 34 22.99 1.51 -2.65
CA VAL A 34 23.53 0.38 -1.86
C VAL A 34 24.33 0.86 -0.65
N GLY A 35 25.22 1.84 -0.84
CA GLY A 35 25.98 2.44 0.27
C GLY A 35 25.09 3.20 1.28
N ALA A 36 24.05 3.86 0.79
CA ALA A 36 23.11 4.60 1.61
C ALA A 36 22.24 3.70 2.48
N TYR A 37 21.93 2.50 2.00
CA TYR A 37 21.13 1.51 2.74
C TYR A 37 21.85 1.03 4.00
N ALA A 38 23.13 0.68 3.90
CA ALA A 38 23.94 0.23 5.02
C ALA A 38 24.05 1.31 6.12
N GLU A 39 24.19 2.58 5.73
CA GLU A 39 24.24 3.70 6.67
C GLU A 39 22.87 3.95 7.32
N THR A 40 21.77 3.84 6.57
CA THR A 40 20.42 3.99 7.12
C THR A 40 20.10 2.89 8.13
N ALA A 41 20.44 1.64 7.82
CA ALA A 41 20.23 0.50 8.72
C ALA A 41 20.96 0.66 10.06
N ARG A 42 22.18 1.20 10.06
CA ARG A 42 22.94 1.49 11.30
C ARG A 42 22.32 2.55 12.20
N ARG A 43 21.49 3.42 11.63
CA ARG A 43 20.84 4.54 12.36
C ARG A 43 19.45 4.18 12.87
N LEU A 44 18.88 3.05 12.45
CA LEU A 44 17.58 2.60 12.93
C LEU A 44 17.68 2.14 14.39
N HIS A 45 16.60 2.36 15.13
CA HIS A 45 16.48 1.74 16.45
C HIS A 45 16.39 0.22 16.31
N ARG A 46 16.82 -0.52 17.35
CA ARG A 46 16.91 -2.00 17.33
C ARG A 46 15.69 -2.71 16.77
N ILE A 47 14.48 -2.25 17.07
CA ILE A 47 13.23 -2.89 16.62
C ILE A 47 13.03 -2.67 15.12
N GLU A 48 13.21 -1.45 14.64
CA GLU A 48 13.07 -1.12 13.22
C GLU A 48 14.20 -1.77 12.40
N ALA A 49 15.39 -1.84 12.97
CA ALA A 49 16.50 -2.56 12.36
C ALA A 49 16.20 -4.07 12.25
N ALA A 50 15.70 -4.70 13.33
CA ALA A 50 15.31 -6.10 13.34
C ALA A 50 14.18 -6.39 12.33
N LEU A 51 13.13 -5.54 12.31
CA LEU A 51 12.06 -5.64 11.32
C LEU A 51 12.60 -5.57 9.90
N THR A 52 13.40 -4.55 9.60
CA THR A 52 13.97 -4.34 8.27
C THR A 52 14.83 -5.53 7.86
N THR A 53 15.67 -6.05 8.75
CA THR A 53 16.49 -7.24 8.51
C THR A 53 15.62 -8.46 8.24
N ALA A 54 14.61 -8.73 9.08
CA ALA A 54 13.70 -9.86 8.92
C ALA A 54 12.97 -9.81 7.57
N VAL A 55 12.37 -8.67 7.25
CA VAL A 55 11.62 -8.46 6.00
C VAL A 55 12.51 -8.66 4.77
N LEU A 56 13.72 -8.11 4.78
CA LEU A 56 14.66 -8.25 3.66
C LEU A 56 15.21 -9.68 3.54
N THR A 57 15.48 -10.34 4.67
CA THR A 57 15.92 -11.75 4.65
C THR A 57 14.82 -12.64 4.06
N ILE A 58 13.57 -12.49 4.51
CA ILE A 58 12.44 -13.22 3.95
C ILE A 58 12.31 -12.96 2.45
N SER A 59 12.38 -11.70 2.04
CA SER A 59 12.31 -11.29 0.63
C SER A 59 13.44 -11.91 -0.20
N ALA A 60 14.67 -11.92 0.32
CA ALA A 60 15.81 -12.54 -0.36
C ALA A 60 15.63 -14.05 -0.51
N VAL A 61 15.15 -14.74 0.54
CA VAL A 61 14.88 -16.19 0.47
C VAL A 61 13.79 -16.49 -0.55
N ILE A 62 12.70 -15.69 -0.61
CA ILE A 62 11.66 -15.83 -1.63
C ILE A 62 12.26 -15.72 -3.04
N ILE A 63 13.12 -14.73 -3.29
CA ILE A 63 13.78 -14.53 -4.59
C ILE A 63 14.65 -15.73 -4.93
N VAL A 64 15.46 -16.24 -3.97
CA VAL A 64 16.34 -17.40 -4.17
C VAL A 64 15.52 -18.65 -4.49
N LEU A 65 14.46 -18.94 -3.73
CA LEU A 65 13.60 -20.09 -4.01
C LEU A 65 12.92 -19.96 -5.38
N SER A 66 12.47 -18.77 -5.74
CA SER A 66 11.89 -18.51 -7.05
C SER A 66 12.91 -18.71 -8.18
N LEU A 67 14.17 -18.31 -7.96
CA LEU A 67 15.25 -18.57 -8.93
C LEU A 67 15.54 -20.07 -9.05
N LEU A 68 15.65 -20.78 -7.94
CA LEU A 68 15.84 -22.23 -7.93
C LEU A 68 14.69 -22.98 -8.62
N SER A 69 13.48 -22.43 -8.56
CA SER A 69 12.34 -23.05 -9.23
C SER A 69 12.46 -23.09 -10.76
N MET A 70 13.39 -22.33 -11.37
CA MET A 70 13.70 -22.46 -12.79
C MET A 70 14.20 -23.85 -13.20
N LEU A 71 14.75 -24.60 -12.25
CA LEU A 71 15.35 -25.92 -12.52
C LEU A 71 14.28 -27.00 -12.79
N TYR A 72 13.04 -26.80 -12.35
CA TYR A 72 11.96 -27.77 -12.45
C TYR A 72 10.66 -27.22 -13.01
N ALA A 73 10.59 -25.93 -13.27
CA ALA A 73 9.39 -25.29 -13.82
C ALA A 73 9.17 -25.69 -15.29
N ASP A 74 7.93 -25.96 -15.67
CA ASP A 74 7.56 -26.33 -17.05
C ASP A 74 7.96 -25.25 -18.07
N ASN A 75 7.86 -23.98 -17.68
CA ASN A 75 8.26 -22.87 -18.52
C ASN A 75 9.28 -21.97 -17.81
N PRO A 76 10.60 -22.23 -17.97
CA PRO A 76 11.65 -21.44 -17.30
C PRO A 76 11.63 -19.95 -17.67
N MET A 77 11.15 -19.58 -18.87
CA MET A 77 11.05 -18.18 -19.29
C MET A 77 9.97 -17.43 -18.51
N ARG A 78 8.84 -18.08 -18.19
CA ARG A 78 7.80 -17.51 -17.29
C ARG A 78 8.38 -17.31 -15.88
N THR A 79 9.14 -18.30 -15.39
CA THR A 79 9.81 -18.21 -14.08
C THR A 79 10.83 -17.09 -14.05
N MET A 80 11.65 -16.92 -15.08
CA MET A 80 12.61 -15.83 -15.17
C MET A 80 11.90 -14.45 -15.11
N ARG A 81 10.79 -14.27 -15.82
CA ARG A 81 9.99 -13.04 -15.75
C ARG A 81 9.42 -12.80 -14.35
N ALA A 82 8.95 -13.85 -13.68
CA ALA A 82 8.44 -13.76 -12.31
C ALA A 82 9.55 -13.41 -11.32
N VAL A 83 10.72 -14.05 -11.40
CA VAL A 83 11.90 -13.73 -10.59
C VAL A 83 12.30 -12.27 -10.78
N PHE A 84 12.33 -11.79 -12.03
CA PHE A 84 12.65 -10.40 -12.33
C PHE A 84 11.64 -9.43 -11.69
N SER A 85 10.35 -9.76 -11.78
CA SER A 85 9.27 -9.02 -11.10
C SER A 85 9.43 -9.02 -9.59
N GLN A 86 9.82 -10.16 -8.99
CA GLN A 86 10.06 -10.30 -7.56
C GLN A 86 11.30 -9.53 -7.10
N VAL A 87 12.40 -9.57 -7.85
CA VAL A 87 13.59 -8.75 -7.57
C VAL A 87 13.21 -7.28 -7.57
N PHE A 88 12.41 -6.85 -8.54
CA PHE A 88 11.91 -5.48 -8.56
C PHE A 88 11.05 -5.17 -7.34
N GLY A 89 10.04 -6.00 -7.04
CA GLY A 89 9.09 -5.80 -5.94
C GLY A 89 9.71 -5.93 -4.56
N PHE A 90 10.57 -6.93 -4.35
CA PHE A 90 11.09 -7.29 -3.02
C PHE A 90 12.50 -6.78 -2.70
N ALA A 91 13.27 -6.33 -3.69
CA ALA A 91 14.61 -5.80 -3.44
C ALA A 91 14.74 -4.34 -3.87
N ILE A 92 14.37 -4.02 -5.12
CA ILE A 92 14.60 -2.68 -5.69
C ILE A 92 13.67 -1.64 -5.05
N ILE A 93 12.37 -1.90 -4.99
CA ILE A 93 11.39 -0.96 -4.42
C ILE A 93 11.66 -0.68 -2.93
N PRO A 94 11.92 -1.68 -2.06
CA PRO A 94 12.29 -1.42 -0.67
C PRO A 94 13.54 -0.57 -0.52
N ALA A 95 14.58 -0.83 -1.33
CA ALA A 95 15.80 -0.04 -1.32
C ALA A 95 15.52 1.43 -1.69
N VAL A 96 14.75 1.65 -2.75
CA VAL A 96 14.35 3.00 -3.18
C VAL A 96 13.51 3.70 -2.11
N ALA A 97 12.55 2.99 -1.49
CA ALA A 97 11.74 3.55 -0.41
C ALA A 97 12.60 3.96 0.79
N ALA A 98 13.54 3.10 1.20
CA ALA A 98 14.47 3.39 2.30
C ALA A 98 15.32 4.63 2.04
N ILE A 99 15.76 4.84 0.79
CA ILE A 99 16.63 5.95 0.40
C ILE A 99 15.86 7.25 0.21
N SER A 100 14.68 7.19 -0.39
CA SER A 100 13.83 8.36 -0.60
C SER A 100 13.49 9.05 0.72
N LEU A 101 13.50 8.29 1.81
CA LEU A 101 13.20 8.74 3.16
C LEU A 101 14.46 9.01 4.00
N ARG A 102 15.66 8.95 3.41
CA ARG A 102 16.93 9.21 4.09
C ARG A 102 16.92 10.58 4.78
N PRO A 103 17.65 10.78 5.86
CA PRO A 103 17.40 11.73 6.97
C PRO A 103 17.51 13.21 6.60
N LYS A 104 16.60 13.67 5.77
CA LYS A 104 16.32 15.12 5.63
C LYS A 104 15.23 15.57 6.61
N GLY A 105 14.93 14.75 7.63
CA GLY A 105 13.97 15.05 8.67
C GLY A 105 12.50 14.97 8.22
N LEU A 106 11.61 15.49 9.06
CA LEU A 106 10.15 15.55 8.82
C LEU A 106 9.77 16.17 7.48
N VAL A 107 10.52 17.17 7.02
CA VAL A 107 10.26 17.84 5.73
C VAL A 107 10.34 16.88 4.54
N ALA A 108 11.30 15.94 4.54
CA ALA A 108 11.40 14.97 3.45
C ALA A 108 10.26 13.95 3.50
N ILE A 109 9.91 13.48 4.69
CA ILE A 109 8.77 12.56 4.89
C ILE A 109 7.48 13.24 4.43
N ASP A 110 7.26 14.48 4.84
CA ASP A 110 6.09 15.27 4.46
C ASP A 110 6.00 15.48 2.94
N ARG A 111 7.11 15.76 2.28
CA ARG A 111 7.18 15.87 0.81
C ARG A 111 6.82 14.55 0.14
N VAL A 112 7.32 13.42 0.62
CA VAL A 112 6.98 12.10 0.05
C VAL A 112 5.49 11.82 0.22
N VAL A 113 4.94 12.01 1.41
CA VAL A 113 3.50 11.83 1.65
C VAL A 113 2.66 12.78 0.80
N THR A 114 3.04 14.05 0.74
CA THR A 114 2.34 15.04 -0.09
C THR A 114 2.39 14.65 -1.56
N THR A 115 3.51 14.13 -2.05
CA THR A 115 3.61 13.64 -3.43
C THR A 115 2.69 12.43 -3.65
N ILE A 116 2.63 11.47 -2.71
CA ILE A 116 1.70 10.33 -2.80
C ILE A 116 0.25 10.82 -2.84
N VAL A 117 -0.12 11.77 -1.97
CA VAL A 117 -1.45 12.37 -1.94
C VAL A 117 -1.77 13.06 -3.27
N ILE A 118 -0.87 13.90 -3.79
CA ILE A 118 -1.04 14.57 -5.08
C ILE A 118 -1.24 13.54 -6.20
N MET A 119 -0.41 12.50 -6.25
CA MET A 119 -0.51 11.47 -7.28
C MET A 119 -1.84 10.69 -7.19
N THR A 120 -2.28 10.36 -5.96
CA THR A 120 -3.57 9.72 -5.73
C THR A 120 -4.72 10.59 -6.28
N VAL A 121 -4.71 11.88 -5.97
CA VAL A 121 -5.73 12.83 -6.40
C VAL A 121 -5.69 13.06 -7.91
N VAL A 122 -4.51 13.31 -8.48
CA VAL A 122 -4.34 13.51 -9.92
C VAL A 122 -4.84 12.30 -10.70
N THR A 123 -4.44 11.09 -10.31
CA THR A 123 -4.92 9.85 -10.93
C THR A 123 -6.44 9.73 -10.85
N SER A 124 -7.03 10.05 -9.68
CA SER A 124 -8.48 10.03 -9.49
C SER A 124 -9.21 11.05 -10.38
N CYS A 125 -8.68 12.26 -10.49
CA CYS A 125 -9.24 13.30 -11.35
C CYS A 125 -9.15 12.89 -12.84
N LEU A 126 -8.03 12.36 -13.29
CA LEU A 126 -7.86 11.88 -14.67
C LEU A 126 -8.86 10.78 -15.01
N VAL A 127 -9.03 9.82 -14.10
CA VAL A 127 -10.02 8.74 -14.24
C VAL A 127 -11.45 9.29 -14.22
N ALA A 128 -11.74 10.27 -13.36
CA ALA A 128 -13.07 10.87 -13.27
C ALA A 128 -13.51 11.57 -14.54
N ILE A 129 -12.58 12.21 -15.26
CA ILE A 129 -12.82 12.86 -16.56
C ILE A 129 -12.66 11.94 -17.77
N GLY A 130 -12.45 10.63 -17.53
CA GLY A 130 -12.38 9.62 -18.58
C GLY A 130 -11.04 9.53 -19.30
N LEU A 131 -9.96 10.10 -18.72
CA LEU A 131 -8.62 9.96 -19.27
C LEU A 131 -7.96 8.66 -18.76
N GLY A 132 -7.33 7.97 -19.69
CA GLY A 132 -6.68 6.67 -19.47
C GLY A 132 -7.49 5.52 -20.09
N ASP A 133 -6.91 4.31 -20.02
CA ASP A 133 -7.51 3.14 -20.61
C ASP A 133 -8.75 2.68 -19.81
N ALA A 134 -9.76 2.19 -20.53
CA ALA A 134 -10.91 1.51 -20.00
C ALA A 134 -11.14 0.23 -20.79
N ARG A 135 -10.93 -0.92 -20.19
CA ARG A 135 -11.17 -2.22 -20.84
C ARG A 135 -12.65 -2.51 -21.04
N PHE A 136 -13.47 -1.97 -20.16
CA PHE A 136 -14.92 -2.03 -20.18
C PHE A 136 -15.48 -0.64 -19.91
N ALA A 137 -16.61 -0.29 -20.49
CA ALA A 137 -17.23 1.02 -20.36
C ALA A 137 -17.50 1.45 -18.90
N ASP A 138 -17.62 0.49 -17.99
CA ASP A 138 -17.94 0.67 -16.57
C ASP A 138 -16.73 0.47 -15.62
N ARG A 139 -15.52 0.23 -16.17
CA ARG A 139 -14.32 -0.05 -15.37
C ARG A 139 -13.11 0.72 -15.90
N ALA A 140 -12.81 1.83 -15.27
CA ALA A 140 -11.64 2.59 -15.59
C ALA A 140 -10.36 1.89 -15.07
N GLU A 141 -9.36 1.80 -15.91
CA GLU A 141 -8.02 1.29 -15.59
C GLU A 141 -7.04 2.45 -15.36
N GLY A 142 -7.38 3.64 -15.87
CA GLY A 142 -6.51 4.79 -15.86
C GLY A 142 -5.21 4.49 -16.61
N TYR A 143 -4.08 4.72 -15.95
CA TYR A 143 -2.75 4.37 -16.47
C TYR A 143 -2.20 3.08 -15.86
N PHE A 144 -3.02 2.31 -15.14
CA PHE A 144 -2.66 0.98 -14.63
C PHE A 144 -3.02 -0.10 -15.65
N LYS A 145 -2.45 -1.28 -15.49
CA LYS A 145 -2.72 -2.41 -16.37
C LYS A 145 -4.13 -3.00 -16.17
N HIS A 146 -4.69 -2.82 -14.96
CA HIS A 146 -5.99 -3.35 -14.56
C HIS A 146 -6.68 -2.42 -13.55
N SER A 147 -8.00 -2.36 -13.62
CA SER A 147 -8.82 -1.59 -12.69
C SER A 147 -8.63 -1.98 -11.21
N ASN A 148 -8.27 -3.23 -10.92
CA ASN A 148 -7.95 -3.65 -9.54
C ASN A 148 -6.66 -2.99 -9.04
N GLN A 149 -5.63 -2.83 -9.88
CA GLN A 149 -4.39 -2.15 -9.50
C GLN A 149 -4.63 -0.67 -9.22
N LEU A 150 -5.44 -0.01 -10.07
CA LEU A 150 -5.92 1.34 -9.80
C LEU A 150 -6.65 1.40 -8.45
N GLY A 151 -7.60 0.47 -8.22
CA GLY A 151 -8.34 0.39 -6.97
C GLY A 151 -7.43 0.23 -5.74
N ILE A 152 -6.39 -0.62 -5.82
CA ILE A 152 -5.38 -0.78 -4.75
C ILE A 152 -4.68 0.55 -4.48
N ALA A 153 -4.20 1.21 -5.52
CA ALA A 153 -3.49 2.48 -5.39
C ALA A 153 -4.35 3.55 -4.71
N LEU A 154 -5.62 3.66 -5.13
CA LEU A 154 -6.55 4.65 -4.58
C LEU A 154 -6.98 4.30 -3.15
N SER A 155 -7.28 3.03 -2.85
CA SER A 155 -7.68 2.59 -1.51
C SER A 155 -6.54 2.72 -0.49
N ALA A 156 -5.28 2.49 -0.91
CA ALA A 156 -4.11 2.73 -0.08
C ALA A 156 -3.82 4.23 0.11
N GLY A 157 -4.05 5.06 -0.90
CA GLY A 157 -3.85 6.51 -0.82
C GLY A 157 -4.90 7.25 0.02
N LEU A 158 -6.13 6.75 0.07
CA LEU A 158 -7.28 7.41 0.71
C LEU A 158 -7.05 7.76 2.19
N PRO A 159 -6.54 6.87 3.07
CA PRO A 159 -6.24 7.20 4.46
C PRO A 159 -5.16 8.27 4.62
N LEU A 160 -4.22 8.38 3.69
CA LEU A 160 -3.20 9.44 3.70
C LEU A 160 -3.80 10.80 3.37
N VAL A 161 -4.74 10.87 2.41
CA VAL A 161 -5.50 12.08 2.12
C VAL A 161 -6.31 12.52 3.34
N ALA A 162 -6.99 11.57 4.02
CA ALA A 162 -7.75 11.84 5.23
C ALA A 162 -6.84 12.33 6.38
N ALA A 163 -5.67 11.73 6.57
CA ALA A 163 -4.71 12.16 7.57
C ALA A 163 -4.21 13.60 7.30
N LYS A 164 -3.92 13.93 6.04
CA LYS A 164 -3.59 15.30 5.65
C LYS A 164 -4.74 16.28 5.87
N LEU A 165 -5.99 15.86 5.60
CA LEU A 165 -7.18 16.68 5.82
C LEU A 165 -7.32 17.10 7.30
N VAL A 166 -7.15 16.16 8.23
CA VAL A 166 -7.32 16.45 9.65
C VAL A 166 -6.14 17.19 10.28
N THR A 167 -4.93 17.07 9.71
CA THR A 167 -3.73 17.78 10.17
C THR A 167 -3.60 19.19 9.58
N SER A 168 -4.06 19.43 8.35
CA SER A 168 -3.96 20.73 7.71
C SER A 168 -5.10 21.66 8.10
N ARG A 169 -4.78 22.81 8.70
CA ARG A 169 -5.78 23.85 9.01
C ARG A 169 -6.07 24.76 7.79
N ARG A 170 -5.07 25.05 6.99
CA ARG A 170 -5.13 26.05 5.90
C ARG A 170 -5.85 25.53 4.65
N HIS A 171 -5.73 24.25 4.32
CA HIS A 171 -6.16 23.68 3.03
C HIS A 171 -7.32 22.68 3.17
N ARG A 172 -8.14 22.80 4.23
CA ARG A 172 -9.21 21.82 4.52
C ARG A 172 -10.21 21.64 3.39
N LEU A 173 -10.71 22.73 2.82
CA LEU A 173 -11.69 22.67 1.72
C LEU A 173 -11.09 22.00 0.48
N LEU A 174 -9.85 22.34 0.12
CA LEU A 174 -9.15 21.68 -0.96
C LEU A 174 -8.99 20.18 -0.69
N LEU A 175 -8.56 19.80 0.50
CA LEU A 175 -8.36 18.39 0.88
C LEU A 175 -9.69 17.62 0.99
N MET A 176 -10.78 18.27 1.34
CA MET A 176 -12.12 17.66 1.23
C MET A 176 -12.49 17.37 -0.23
N GLY A 177 -12.23 18.30 -1.15
CA GLY A 177 -12.37 18.07 -2.59
C GLY A 177 -11.46 16.95 -3.08
N CYS A 178 -10.21 16.87 -2.60
CA CYS A 178 -9.30 15.78 -2.89
C CYS A 178 -9.84 14.42 -2.40
N LEU A 179 -10.38 14.36 -1.19
CA LEU A 179 -10.98 13.14 -0.63
C LEU A 179 -12.16 12.67 -1.50
N ALA A 180 -13.06 13.60 -1.86
CA ALA A 180 -14.18 13.32 -2.75
C ALA A 180 -13.72 12.83 -4.13
N ALA A 181 -12.69 13.44 -4.70
CA ALA A 181 -12.11 13.01 -5.98
C ALA A 181 -11.56 11.58 -5.91
N VAL A 182 -10.89 11.20 -4.81
CA VAL A 182 -10.36 9.84 -4.63
C VAL A 182 -11.48 8.82 -4.48
N LEU A 183 -12.53 9.13 -3.74
CA LEU A 183 -13.73 8.29 -3.65
C LEU A 183 -14.41 8.11 -5.01
N LEU A 184 -14.53 9.19 -5.79
CA LEU A 184 -15.04 9.13 -7.15
C LEU A 184 -14.17 8.25 -8.07
N GLY A 185 -12.85 8.37 -7.97
CA GLY A 185 -11.90 7.50 -8.69
C GLY A 185 -12.08 6.03 -8.34
N LEU A 186 -12.29 5.70 -7.05
CA LEU A 186 -12.59 4.34 -6.59
C LEU A 186 -13.90 3.80 -7.20
N VAL A 187 -14.96 4.61 -7.22
CA VAL A 187 -16.24 4.26 -7.86
C VAL A 187 -16.04 3.96 -9.35
N LYS A 188 -15.32 4.83 -10.06
CA LYS A 188 -15.03 4.70 -11.50
C LYS A 188 -14.14 3.51 -11.82
N SER A 189 -13.25 3.09 -10.90
CA SER A 189 -12.44 1.88 -11.09
C SER A 189 -13.30 0.62 -11.22
N GLY A 190 -14.52 0.59 -10.71
CA GLY A 190 -15.40 -0.58 -10.70
C GLY A 190 -14.84 -1.77 -9.91
N SER A 191 -13.77 -1.56 -9.14
CA SER A 191 -13.16 -2.58 -8.29
C SER A 191 -13.88 -2.66 -6.94
N LYS A 192 -14.88 -3.54 -6.83
CA LYS A 192 -15.74 -3.71 -5.64
C LYS A 192 -14.93 -3.90 -4.35
N THR A 193 -13.98 -4.82 -4.39
CA THR A 193 -13.13 -5.14 -3.22
C THR A 193 -12.35 -3.91 -2.76
N ASN A 194 -11.71 -3.20 -3.68
CA ASN A 194 -10.92 -2.02 -3.31
C ASN A 194 -11.79 -0.82 -2.94
N PHE A 195 -13.01 -0.71 -3.49
CA PHE A 195 -13.99 0.26 -3.04
C PHE A 195 -14.37 0.00 -1.57
N VAL A 196 -14.78 -1.23 -1.23
CA VAL A 196 -15.11 -1.61 0.15
C VAL A 196 -13.93 -1.39 1.08
N LEU A 197 -12.73 -1.84 0.70
CA LEU A 197 -11.51 -1.65 1.50
C LEU A 197 -11.16 -0.17 1.68
N GLY A 198 -11.32 0.65 0.65
CA GLY A 198 -11.10 2.09 0.75
C GLY A 198 -12.02 2.74 1.77
N VAL A 199 -13.32 2.42 1.71
CA VAL A 199 -14.33 2.98 2.63
C VAL A 199 -14.19 2.43 4.04
N VAL A 200 -13.97 1.10 4.21
CA VAL A 200 -13.71 0.49 5.52
C VAL A 200 -12.41 1.03 6.12
N GLY A 201 -11.35 1.15 5.31
CA GLY A 201 -10.09 1.75 5.74
C GLY A 201 -10.25 3.21 6.17
N LEU A 202 -11.05 4.00 5.44
CA LEU A 202 -11.37 5.36 5.85
C LEU A 202 -12.11 5.39 7.19
N GLY A 203 -13.08 4.49 7.37
CA GLY A 203 -13.78 4.31 8.64
C GLY A 203 -12.84 3.91 9.78
N LEU A 204 -11.94 2.96 9.53
CA LEU A 204 -10.91 2.55 10.49
C LEU A 204 -9.98 3.72 10.87
N PHE A 205 -9.55 4.53 9.88
CA PHE A 205 -8.75 5.71 10.15
C PHE A 205 -9.47 6.69 11.09
N PHE A 206 -10.74 7.02 10.81
CA PHE A 206 -11.51 7.94 11.66
C PHE A 206 -11.80 7.35 13.04
N ALA A 207 -12.01 6.04 13.16
CA ALA A 207 -12.15 5.36 14.44
C ALA A 207 -10.87 5.48 15.29
N LEU A 208 -9.72 5.15 14.71
CA LEU A 208 -8.41 5.29 15.37
C LEU A 208 -8.13 6.74 15.73
N TYR A 209 -8.43 7.68 14.83
CA TYR A 209 -8.28 9.11 15.07
C TYR A 209 -9.18 9.58 16.23
N SER A 210 -10.43 9.13 16.31
CA SER A 210 -11.36 9.45 17.41
C SER A 210 -10.86 8.93 18.75
N ILE A 211 -10.36 7.67 18.79
CA ILE A 211 -9.71 7.10 19.99
C ILE A 211 -8.50 7.96 20.41
N TYR A 212 -7.69 8.37 19.45
CA TYR A 212 -6.55 9.25 19.69
C TYR A 212 -6.95 10.60 20.29
N LEU A 213 -8.02 11.24 19.76
CA LEU A 213 -8.56 12.50 20.27
C LEU A 213 -9.12 12.37 21.68
N ILE A 214 -9.86 11.28 21.99
CA ILE A 214 -10.39 10.99 23.32
C ILE A 214 -9.25 10.87 24.32
N ARG A 215 -8.21 10.10 23.98
CA ARG A 215 -7.04 9.91 24.85
C ARG A 215 -6.28 11.22 25.10
N ARG A 216 -6.29 12.12 24.13
CA ARG A 216 -5.69 13.46 24.22
C ARG A 216 -6.59 14.47 24.93
N LYS A 217 -7.76 14.08 25.41
CA LYS A 217 -8.75 14.98 26.04
C LYS A 217 -9.08 16.18 25.15
N GLN A 218 -9.12 15.96 23.82
CA GLN A 218 -9.50 16.99 22.85
C GLN A 218 -10.99 17.30 22.95
N SER A 219 -11.40 18.46 22.37
CA SER A 219 -12.80 18.89 22.34
C SER A 219 -13.77 17.77 21.93
N PRO A 220 -14.87 17.53 22.67
CA PRO A 220 -15.89 16.54 22.34
C PRO A 220 -16.43 16.70 20.91
N LEU A 221 -16.53 17.94 20.42
CA LEU A 221 -16.98 18.22 19.05
C LEU A 221 -16.06 17.57 17.99
N LYS A 222 -14.72 17.61 18.19
CA LYS A 222 -13.78 16.95 17.25
C LYS A 222 -13.96 15.43 17.25
N VAL A 223 -14.22 14.85 18.42
CA VAL A 223 -14.47 13.41 18.56
C VAL A 223 -15.77 13.03 17.84
N ILE A 224 -16.85 13.79 18.08
CA ILE A 224 -18.17 13.57 17.44
C ILE A 224 -18.02 13.66 15.91
N VAL A 225 -17.38 14.72 15.40
CA VAL A 225 -17.16 14.90 13.96
C VAL A 225 -16.36 13.75 13.38
N GLY A 226 -15.28 13.33 14.04
CA GLY A 226 -14.47 12.18 13.60
C GLY A 226 -15.26 10.87 13.56
N THR A 227 -16.12 10.64 14.57
CA THR A 227 -16.92 9.42 14.67
C THR A 227 -18.06 9.39 13.63
N ILE A 228 -18.73 10.52 13.40
CA ILE A 228 -19.86 10.60 12.47
C ILE A 228 -19.39 10.70 11.00
N ALA A 229 -18.18 11.22 10.75
CA ALA A 229 -17.65 11.34 9.40
C ALA A 229 -17.59 10.00 8.66
N ALA A 230 -17.21 8.92 9.34
CA ALA A 230 -17.07 7.60 8.73
C ALA A 230 -18.40 7.05 8.16
N PRO A 231 -19.50 6.95 8.94
CA PRO A 231 -20.78 6.46 8.40
C PRO A 231 -21.35 7.39 7.32
N ILE A 232 -21.23 8.71 7.46
CA ILE A 232 -21.70 9.64 6.43
C ILE A 232 -20.94 9.43 5.11
N LEU A 233 -19.62 9.31 5.15
CA LEU A 233 -18.81 9.06 3.97
C LEU A 233 -19.09 7.68 3.39
N PHE A 234 -19.40 6.69 4.22
CA PHE A 234 -19.81 5.35 3.76
C PHE A 234 -21.10 5.42 2.95
N GLU A 235 -22.16 5.99 3.51
CA GLU A 235 -23.46 6.14 2.83
C GLU A 235 -23.34 6.99 1.56
N ALA A 236 -22.67 8.13 1.62
CA ALA A 236 -22.44 8.97 0.47
C ALA A 236 -21.67 8.22 -0.65
N SER A 237 -20.72 7.38 -0.27
CA SER A 237 -19.95 6.56 -1.23
C SER A 237 -20.80 5.46 -1.85
N LEU A 238 -21.69 4.81 -1.08
CA LEU A 238 -22.63 3.81 -1.61
C LEU A 238 -23.63 4.44 -2.57
N LEU A 239 -24.22 5.58 -2.22
CA LEU A 239 -25.11 6.34 -3.10
C LEU A 239 -24.38 6.74 -4.40
N THR A 240 -23.15 7.23 -4.29
CA THR A 240 -22.33 7.59 -5.45
C THR A 240 -22.05 6.36 -6.32
N LEU A 241 -21.77 5.19 -5.72
CA LEU A 241 -21.57 3.93 -6.45
C LEU A 241 -22.85 3.53 -7.18
N GLN A 242 -24.00 3.63 -6.51
CA GLN A 242 -25.30 3.29 -7.11
C GLN A 242 -25.61 4.14 -8.33
N PHE A 243 -25.34 5.46 -8.28
CA PHE A 243 -25.64 6.37 -9.40
C PHE A 243 -24.62 6.27 -10.53
N LEU A 244 -23.33 6.21 -10.22
CA LEU A 244 -22.27 6.32 -11.21
C LEU A 244 -21.77 4.96 -11.75
N ASN A 245 -22.00 3.88 -11.00
CA ASN A 245 -21.63 2.53 -11.42
C ASN A 245 -22.69 1.51 -10.92
N PRO A 246 -23.93 1.54 -11.49
CA PRO A 246 -25.03 0.67 -11.05
C PRO A 246 -24.68 -0.82 -11.12
N ARG A 247 -23.85 -1.22 -12.11
CA ARG A 247 -23.38 -2.59 -12.24
C ARG A 247 -22.50 -3.01 -11.07
N ALA A 248 -21.50 -2.19 -10.69
CA ALA A 248 -20.66 -2.50 -9.55
C ALA A 248 -21.47 -2.51 -8.24
N TYR A 249 -22.42 -1.60 -8.08
CA TYR A 249 -23.36 -1.59 -6.96
C TYR A 249 -24.23 -2.86 -6.92
N GLY A 250 -24.86 -3.24 -8.02
CA GLY A 250 -25.69 -4.45 -8.10
C GLY A 250 -24.90 -5.72 -7.79
N LEU A 251 -23.68 -5.83 -8.28
CA LEU A 251 -22.80 -6.96 -7.96
C LEU A 251 -22.34 -6.95 -6.49
N LEU A 252 -22.17 -5.78 -5.86
CA LEU A 252 -21.89 -5.67 -4.44
C LEU A 252 -23.10 -6.07 -3.61
N ALA A 253 -24.27 -5.56 -3.94
CA ALA A 253 -25.52 -5.89 -3.29
C ALA A 253 -25.84 -7.40 -3.39
N LEU A 254 -25.65 -8.00 -4.57
CA LEU A 254 -25.78 -9.44 -4.78
C LEU A 254 -24.86 -10.23 -3.85
N GLN A 255 -23.60 -9.80 -3.73
CA GLN A 255 -22.63 -10.46 -2.88
C GLN A 255 -22.96 -10.34 -1.39
N LEU A 256 -23.48 -9.18 -0.95
CA LEU A 256 -23.92 -8.95 0.44
C LEU A 256 -25.19 -9.74 0.77
N SER A 257 -26.09 -9.98 -0.21
CA SER A 257 -27.27 -10.81 -0.03
C SER A 257 -27.01 -12.32 -0.13
N GLY A 258 -25.76 -12.75 -0.20
CA GLY A 258 -25.40 -14.17 -0.30
C GLY A 258 -25.51 -14.75 -1.72
N GLY A 259 -25.76 -13.92 -2.74
CA GLY A 259 -25.79 -14.37 -4.13
C GLY A 259 -24.40 -14.59 -4.72
N GLU A 260 -24.30 -15.55 -5.64
CA GLU A 260 -23.05 -15.89 -6.31
C GLU A 260 -22.74 -14.96 -7.49
N ALA A 261 -21.85 -14.00 -7.27
CA ALA A 261 -21.31 -13.21 -8.38
C ALA A 261 -20.30 -14.04 -9.19
N HIS A 262 -20.41 -14.06 -10.52
CA HIS A 262 -19.50 -14.80 -11.41
C HIS A 262 -18.01 -14.58 -11.09
N SER A 263 -17.63 -13.39 -10.67
CA SER A 263 -16.24 -13.10 -10.28
C SER A 263 -15.79 -13.80 -8.97
N VAL A 264 -16.72 -14.20 -8.10
CA VAL A 264 -16.43 -14.97 -6.88
C VAL A 264 -16.25 -16.43 -7.25
N VAL A 265 -17.19 -16.98 -8.02
CA VAL A 265 -17.14 -18.39 -8.51
C VAL A 265 -15.85 -18.63 -9.30
N SER A 266 -15.49 -17.72 -10.19
CA SER A 266 -14.24 -17.83 -10.97
C SER A 266 -13.00 -17.85 -10.07
N ARG A 267 -12.97 -17.04 -9.01
CA ARG A 267 -11.84 -17.04 -8.04
C ARG A 267 -11.82 -18.31 -7.21
N GLN A 268 -12.97 -18.79 -6.73
CA GLN A 268 -13.06 -20.04 -5.98
C GLN A 268 -12.52 -21.21 -6.79
N ARG A 269 -12.87 -21.28 -8.09
CA ARG A 269 -12.31 -22.27 -9.02
C ARG A 269 -10.80 -22.14 -9.15
N LEU A 270 -10.27 -20.92 -9.35
CA LEU A 270 -8.82 -20.70 -9.43
C LEU A 270 -8.11 -21.08 -8.12
N TRP A 271 -8.74 -20.84 -6.97
CA TRP A 271 -8.19 -21.21 -5.66
C TRP A 271 -8.15 -22.73 -5.49
N SER A 272 -9.25 -23.45 -5.85
CA SER A 272 -9.27 -24.90 -5.79
C SER A 272 -8.16 -25.51 -6.64
N ILE A 273 -8.07 -25.14 -7.92
CA ILE A 273 -7.02 -25.62 -8.82
C ILE A 273 -5.61 -25.26 -8.28
N SER A 274 -5.43 -24.06 -7.75
CA SER A 274 -4.13 -23.63 -7.22
C SER A 274 -3.73 -24.39 -5.95
N ILE A 275 -4.71 -24.75 -5.09
CA ILE A 275 -4.47 -25.56 -3.90
C ILE A 275 -4.11 -27.00 -4.32
N ASP A 276 -4.82 -27.59 -5.27
CA ASP A 276 -4.55 -28.94 -5.79
C ASP A 276 -3.15 -29.02 -6.41
N LEU A 277 -2.74 -28.00 -7.18
CA LEU A 277 -1.36 -27.89 -7.72
C LEU A 277 -0.32 -27.76 -6.60
N GLY A 278 -0.60 -27.00 -5.55
CA GLY A 278 0.28 -26.91 -4.38
C GLY A 278 0.38 -28.20 -3.60
N LEU A 279 -0.72 -28.95 -3.45
CA LEU A 279 -0.76 -30.24 -2.78
C LEU A 279 -0.05 -31.34 -3.59
N SER A 280 -0.09 -31.28 -4.92
CA SER A 280 0.65 -32.23 -5.78
C SER A 280 2.17 -32.00 -5.75
N HIS A 281 2.61 -30.78 -5.38
CA HIS A 281 4.03 -30.41 -5.28
C HIS A 281 4.32 -29.66 -3.95
N PRO A 282 4.14 -30.32 -2.78
CA PRO A 282 4.04 -29.62 -1.50
C PRO A 282 5.34 -28.93 -1.07
N PHE A 283 6.51 -29.38 -1.50
CA PHE A 283 7.80 -28.82 -1.09
C PHE A 283 8.41 -27.85 -2.10
N THR A 284 8.04 -27.96 -3.37
CA THR A 284 8.63 -27.17 -4.47
C THR A 284 7.65 -26.19 -5.10
N GLY A 285 6.36 -26.51 -5.05
CA GLY A 285 5.37 -25.89 -5.92
C GLY A 285 5.60 -26.21 -7.40
N VAL A 286 4.85 -25.60 -8.28
CA VAL A 286 4.98 -25.76 -9.73
C VAL A 286 6.01 -24.81 -10.36
N GLY A 287 6.67 -23.97 -9.58
CA GLY A 287 7.60 -22.95 -10.02
C GLY A 287 6.98 -21.54 -10.08
N ALA A 288 7.82 -20.55 -9.80
CA ALA A 288 7.41 -19.15 -9.81
C ALA A 288 6.93 -18.73 -11.23
N GLY A 289 5.83 -17.95 -11.28
CA GLY A 289 5.31 -17.43 -12.54
C GLY A 289 4.62 -18.44 -13.46
N GLN A 290 4.52 -19.72 -13.08
CA GLN A 290 3.72 -20.68 -13.83
C GLN A 290 2.23 -20.29 -13.74
N TRP A 291 1.50 -20.50 -14.82
CA TRP A 291 0.09 -20.17 -14.88
C TRP A 291 -0.78 -21.24 -14.20
N VAL A 292 -1.98 -20.87 -13.80
CA VAL A 292 -2.98 -21.80 -13.29
C VAL A 292 -3.66 -22.42 -14.52
N GLU A 293 -3.26 -23.63 -14.90
CA GLU A 293 -3.80 -24.38 -16.08
C GLU A 293 -3.97 -23.53 -17.36
N ASP A 294 -3.02 -22.62 -17.63
CA ASP A 294 -3.09 -21.64 -18.73
C ASP A 294 -4.33 -20.70 -18.71
N ILE A 295 -5.14 -20.74 -17.64
CA ILE A 295 -6.33 -19.90 -17.46
C ILE A 295 -5.96 -18.52 -16.94
N ALA A 296 -5.08 -18.45 -15.91
CA ALA A 296 -4.73 -17.21 -15.26
C ALA A 296 -3.25 -17.20 -14.81
N PRO A 297 -2.58 -16.04 -14.86
CA PRO A 297 -1.18 -15.93 -14.45
C PRO A 297 -0.98 -16.08 -12.93
N HIS A 298 -2.01 -15.91 -12.12
CA HIS A 298 -1.96 -15.96 -10.65
C HIS A 298 -3.32 -16.32 -10.05
N SER A 299 -3.30 -16.77 -8.80
CA SER A 299 -4.48 -17.28 -8.08
C SER A 299 -5.41 -16.17 -7.55
N HIS A 300 -5.07 -14.89 -7.67
CA HIS A 300 -5.76 -13.76 -7.04
C HIS A 300 -5.86 -13.87 -5.51
N ASN A 301 -4.95 -14.59 -4.88
CA ASN A 301 -4.78 -14.66 -3.44
C ASN A 301 -3.29 -14.87 -3.14
N LEU A 302 -2.73 -13.98 -2.33
CA LEU A 302 -1.30 -13.96 -2.03
C LEU A 302 -0.79 -15.31 -1.47
N PHE A 303 -1.47 -15.87 -0.48
CA PHE A 303 -1.02 -17.09 0.19
C PHE A 303 -1.15 -18.31 -0.70
N ILE A 304 -2.28 -18.44 -1.39
CA ILE A 304 -2.54 -19.56 -2.33
C ILE A 304 -1.56 -19.51 -3.48
N ASP A 305 -1.22 -18.31 -3.99
CA ASP A 305 -0.29 -18.17 -5.10
C ASP A 305 1.13 -18.57 -4.72
N PHE A 306 1.61 -18.19 -3.52
CA PHE A 306 2.91 -18.63 -3.01
C PHE A 306 2.93 -20.13 -2.66
N PHE A 307 1.81 -20.69 -2.15
CA PHE A 307 1.69 -22.12 -1.94
C PHE A 307 1.75 -22.89 -3.26
N ARG A 308 1.02 -22.48 -4.27
CA ARG A 308 1.04 -23.09 -5.60
C ARG A 308 2.43 -23.03 -6.24
N THR A 309 3.09 -21.87 -6.16
CA THR A 309 4.33 -21.61 -6.92
C THR A 309 5.59 -22.12 -6.23
N LEU A 310 5.65 -22.09 -4.91
CA LEU A 310 6.84 -22.43 -4.10
C LEU A 310 6.55 -23.47 -3.01
N GLY A 311 5.37 -24.08 -2.99
CA GLY A 311 4.97 -25.05 -1.99
C GLY A 311 4.81 -24.49 -0.58
N VAL A 312 4.91 -25.37 0.43
CA VAL A 312 4.88 -25.01 1.85
C VAL A 312 5.96 -23.98 2.22
N PRO A 313 7.20 -24.05 1.72
CA PRO A 313 8.20 -23.01 1.98
C PRO A 313 7.75 -21.61 1.53
N GLY A 314 7.15 -21.49 0.35
CA GLY A 314 6.62 -20.21 -0.16
C GLY A 314 5.49 -19.68 0.70
N LEU A 315 4.53 -20.54 1.07
CA LEU A 315 3.43 -20.20 1.98
C LEU A 315 3.95 -19.74 3.35
N ALA A 316 4.92 -20.46 3.93
CA ALA A 316 5.50 -20.11 5.23
C ALA A 316 6.20 -18.76 5.18
N LEU A 317 6.99 -18.49 4.15
CA LEU A 317 7.74 -17.23 4.01
C LEU A 317 6.80 -16.04 3.83
N VAL A 318 5.80 -16.14 2.95
CA VAL A 318 4.86 -15.02 2.75
C VAL A 318 3.98 -14.81 3.98
N SER A 319 3.57 -15.87 4.67
CA SER A 319 2.83 -15.79 5.93
C SER A 319 3.68 -15.10 7.00
N MET A 320 4.95 -15.47 7.14
CA MET A 320 5.88 -14.83 8.07
C MET A 320 6.10 -13.36 7.73
N LEU A 321 6.25 -13.01 6.45
CA LEU A 321 6.36 -11.61 6.01
C LEU A 321 5.15 -10.79 6.45
N VAL A 322 3.95 -11.27 6.15
CA VAL A 322 2.70 -10.60 6.51
C VAL A 322 2.55 -10.50 8.03
N LEU A 323 2.80 -11.59 8.77
CA LEU A 323 2.69 -11.61 10.24
C LEU A 323 3.66 -10.63 10.91
N VAL A 324 4.93 -10.59 10.48
CA VAL A 324 5.94 -9.69 11.03
C VAL A 324 5.55 -8.23 10.78
N VAL A 325 5.08 -7.91 9.58
CA VAL A 325 4.63 -6.56 9.24
C VAL A 325 3.36 -6.18 9.99
N MET A 326 2.39 -7.09 10.11
CA MET A 326 1.15 -6.86 10.87
C MET A 326 1.42 -6.69 12.37
N ALA A 327 2.30 -7.49 12.96
CA ALA A 327 2.71 -7.34 14.36
C ALA A 327 3.36 -5.97 14.61
N TYR A 328 4.23 -5.54 13.68
CA TYR A 328 4.82 -4.20 13.74
C TYR A 328 3.75 -3.10 13.61
N LEU A 329 2.83 -3.24 12.67
CA LEU A 329 1.73 -2.28 12.46
C LEU A 329 0.86 -2.14 13.71
N VAL A 330 0.40 -3.26 14.29
CA VAL A 330 -0.37 -3.26 15.55
C VAL A 330 0.41 -2.59 16.67
N ARG A 331 1.70 -2.92 16.82
CA ARG A 331 2.57 -2.28 17.81
C ARG A 331 2.67 -0.76 17.60
N VAL A 332 2.85 -0.31 16.35
CA VAL A 332 2.97 1.12 16.02
C VAL A 332 1.68 1.85 16.36
N VAL A 333 0.52 1.31 15.94
CA VAL A 333 -0.80 1.88 16.26
C VAL A 333 -1.01 1.94 17.76
N PHE A 334 -0.75 0.84 18.50
CA PHE A 334 -0.88 0.78 19.95
C PHE A 334 -0.01 1.84 20.65
N CYS A 335 1.29 1.92 20.27
CA CYS A 335 2.19 2.92 20.84
C CYS A 335 1.76 4.35 20.49
N THR A 336 1.13 4.57 19.34
CA THR A 336 0.63 5.90 18.93
C THR A 336 -0.62 6.29 19.71
N LEU A 337 -1.51 5.33 19.97
CA LEU A 337 -2.74 5.59 20.73
C LEU A 337 -2.51 5.73 22.24
N PHE A 338 -1.59 4.92 22.81
CA PHE A 338 -1.43 4.76 24.25
C PHE A 338 -0.09 5.24 24.79
N GLY A 339 0.84 5.68 23.92
CA GLY A 339 2.12 6.22 24.32
C GLY A 339 2.02 7.60 24.97
N ASN A 340 3.03 7.96 25.78
CA ASN A 340 3.11 9.30 26.40
C ASN A 340 3.50 10.34 25.34
N ASP A 341 2.61 11.27 25.10
CA ASP A 341 2.80 12.37 24.17
C ASP A 341 3.34 13.62 24.90
N ARG A 342 4.65 13.81 24.89
CA ARG A 342 5.31 15.01 25.44
C ARG A 342 5.62 16.10 24.41
N GLY A 343 5.30 15.88 23.13
CA GLY A 343 5.87 16.66 22.02
C GLY A 343 4.99 17.76 21.41
N GLY A 344 3.91 18.22 22.06
CA GLY A 344 3.09 19.35 21.54
C GLY A 344 2.38 19.05 20.19
N ASP A 345 2.04 20.13 19.44
CA ASP A 345 1.26 20.04 18.20
C ASP A 345 1.95 19.24 17.08
N HIS A 346 3.28 19.36 16.95
CA HIS A 346 4.04 18.59 15.95
C HIS A 346 3.97 17.07 16.19
N ALA A 347 4.04 16.64 17.45
CA ALA A 347 3.88 15.24 17.77
C ALA A 347 2.46 14.74 17.42
N ALA A 348 1.46 15.61 17.59
CA ALA A 348 0.08 15.29 17.22
C ALA A 348 -0.06 15.06 15.70
N GLU A 349 0.52 15.93 14.88
CA GLU A 349 0.52 15.77 13.42
C GLU A 349 1.22 14.46 12.99
N VAL A 350 2.41 14.20 13.54
CA VAL A 350 3.15 12.95 13.29
C VAL A 350 2.31 11.73 13.67
N ASN A 351 1.65 11.75 14.82
CA ASN A 351 0.82 10.65 15.30
C ASN A 351 -0.36 10.38 14.36
N VAL A 352 -1.03 11.41 13.87
CA VAL A 352 -2.13 11.28 12.92
C VAL A 352 -1.63 10.73 11.58
N MET A 353 -0.48 11.19 11.10
CA MET A 353 0.13 10.65 9.88
C MET A 353 0.55 9.18 10.03
N VAL A 354 1.02 8.77 11.21
CA VAL A 354 1.27 7.36 11.53
C VAL A 354 -0.01 6.53 11.43
N LEU A 355 -1.13 7.00 11.98
CA LEU A 355 -2.41 6.28 11.88
C LEU A 355 -2.87 6.15 10.42
N GLY A 356 -2.82 7.24 9.63
CA GLY A 356 -3.16 7.20 8.21
C GLY A 356 -2.28 6.25 7.41
N THR A 357 -0.98 6.26 7.65
CA THR A 357 -0.01 5.38 6.98
C THR A 357 -0.21 3.92 7.40
N SER A 358 -0.56 3.66 8.67
CA SER A 358 -0.88 2.32 9.16
C SER A 358 -2.09 1.73 8.46
N VAL A 359 -3.15 2.52 8.31
CA VAL A 359 -4.36 2.08 7.59
C VAL A 359 -4.10 1.92 6.09
N SER A 360 -3.28 2.77 5.49
CA SER A 360 -2.85 2.63 4.10
C SER A 360 -2.17 1.27 3.86
N LEU A 361 -1.25 0.88 4.73
CA LEU A 361 -0.55 -0.41 4.66
C LEU A 361 -1.51 -1.58 4.90
N TRP A 362 -2.43 -1.46 5.86
CA TRP A 362 -3.45 -2.45 6.15
C TRP A 362 -4.36 -2.68 4.93
N ASN A 363 -4.85 -1.61 4.29
CA ASN A 363 -5.66 -1.70 3.07
C ASN A 363 -4.93 -2.49 1.97
N TYR A 364 -3.63 -2.21 1.76
CA TYR A 364 -2.84 -2.92 0.78
C TYR A 364 -2.73 -4.42 1.10
N ILE A 365 -2.41 -4.77 2.35
CA ILE A 365 -2.25 -6.18 2.76
C ILE A 365 -3.56 -6.96 2.53
N ILE A 366 -4.70 -6.38 2.89
CA ILE A 366 -6.00 -7.04 2.67
C ILE A 366 -6.36 -7.09 1.18
N ALA A 367 -6.08 -6.04 0.41
CA ALA A 367 -6.36 -6.01 -1.03
C ALA A 367 -5.64 -7.15 -1.78
N ASN A 368 -4.43 -7.50 -1.35
CA ASN A 368 -3.64 -8.58 -1.97
C ASN A 368 -4.17 -9.99 -1.68
N GLN A 369 -5.13 -10.14 -0.74
CA GLN A 369 -5.84 -11.40 -0.56
C GLN A 369 -6.90 -11.64 -1.64
N MET A 370 -7.20 -10.65 -2.45
CA MET A 370 -8.25 -10.69 -3.47
C MET A 370 -7.79 -10.17 -4.84
N SER A 371 -6.49 -9.92 -5.02
CA SER A 371 -5.93 -9.31 -6.23
C SER A 371 -4.54 -9.85 -6.55
N ASP A 372 -3.82 -9.14 -7.42
CA ASP A 372 -2.49 -9.50 -7.88
C ASP A 372 -1.47 -9.45 -6.73
N SER A 373 -0.74 -10.54 -6.52
CA SER A 373 0.27 -10.64 -5.49
C SER A 373 1.53 -9.84 -5.87
N PHE A 374 1.95 -8.90 -5.03
CA PHE A 374 3.24 -8.18 -5.05
C PHE A 374 3.83 -7.90 -6.46
N GLY A 375 2.97 -7.63 -7.45
CA GLY A 375 3.42 -7.26 -8.79
C GLY A 375 4.17 -5.92 -8.80
N PRO A 376 4.99 -5.63 -9.81
CA PRO A 376 5.80 -4.41 -9.88
C PRO A 376 5.00 -3.11 -9.76
N SER A 377 3.75 -3.12 -10.24
CA SER A 377 2.85 -1.97 -10.18
C SER A 377 2.17 -1.78 -8.84
N THR A 378 2.11 -2.80 -7.99
CA THR A 378 1.41 -2.76 -6.69
C THR A 378 2.35 -2.81 -5.48
N ALA A 379 3.52 -3.43 -5.60
CA ALA A 379 4.52 -3.50 -4.54
C ALA A 379 4.89 -2.14 -3.90
N PRO A 380 4.94 -1.02 -4.65
CA PRO A 380 5.20 0.29 -4.06
C PRO A 380 4.21 0.70 -2.97
N PHE A 381 2.94 0.27 -3.07
CA PHE A 381 1.90 0.57 -2.08
C PHE A 381 2.02 -0.23 -0.79
N PHE A 382 2.91 -1.23 -0.76
CA PHE A 382 3.34 -1.90 0.46
C PHE A 382 4.59 -1.25 1.05
N TRP A 383 5.64 -1.10 0.24
CA TRP A 383 6.95 -0.68 0.72
C TRP A 383 7.03 0.78 1.13
N LEU A 384 6.35 1.68 0.40
CA LEU A 384 6.34 3.10 0.76
C LEU A 384 5.65 3.35 2.11
N PRO A 385 4.44 2.85 2.38
CA PRO A 385 3.83 2.99 3.70
C PRO A 385 4.64 2.31 4.81
N LEU A 386 5.22 1.14 4.58
CA LEU A 386 6.07 0.47 5.56
C LEU A 386 7.30 1.31 5.90
N ALA A 387 8.00 1.82 4.90
CA ALA A 387 9.14 2.70 5.09
C ALA A 387 8.76 4.00 5.80
N LEU A 388 7.64 4.63 5.41
CA LEU A 388 7.10 5.81 6.10
C LEU A 388 6.84 5.53 7.57
N LEU A 389 6.23 4.38 7.93
CA LEU A 389 5.99 4.00 9.32
C LEU A 389 7.29 3.87 10.12
N ILE A 390 8.31 3.22 9.55
CA ILE A 390 9.63 3.07 10.19
C ILE A 390 10.22 4.46 10.49
N PHE A 391 10.19 5.37 9.54
CA PHE A 391 10.75 6.71 9.71
C PHE A 391 9.91 7.58 10.66
N TYR A 392 8.59 7.55 10.57
CA TYR A 392 7.73 8.26 11.52
C TYR A 392 7.96 7.79 12.96
N ARG A 393 8.18 6.49 13.18
CA ARG A 393 8.53 5.97 14.51
C ARG A 393 9.86 6.53 15.02
N GLY A 394 10.85 6.67 14.14
CA GLY A 394 12.10 7.34 14.49
C GLY A 394 11.89 8.78 14.95
N VAL A 395 11.06 9.52 14.22
CA VAL A 395 10.70 10.91 14.57
C VAL A 395 9.91 10.98 15.89
N GLN A 396 8.89 10.13 16.07
CA GLN A 396 8.12 10.09 17.32
C GLN A 396 9.03 9.92 18.55
N ARG A 397 10.00 9.00 18.46
CA ARG A 397 10.95 8.79 19.58
C ARG A 397 11.83 9.99 19.82
N SER A 398 12.35 10.64 18.79
CA SER A 398 13.18 11.84 18.96
C SER A 398 12.42 12.98 19.63
N LEU A 399 11.13 13.12 19.32
CA LEU A 399 10.26 14.11 19.98
C LEU A 399 9.96 13.77 21.44
N GLN A 400 10.00 12.49 21.83
CA GLN A 400 9.72 12.02 23.19
C GLN A 400 10.95 12.10 24.12
N THR A 401 12.17 11.95 23.58
CA THR A 401 13.41 11.90 24.37
C THR A 401 14.04 13.24 24.69
N GLY A 402 13.50 14.36 24.13
CA GLY A 402 14.03 15.70 24.36
C GLY A 402 15.34 16.02 23.62
N PRO A 403 15.94 17.20 23.82
CA PRO A 403 17.06 17.71 23.02
C PRO A 403 18.41 17.03 23.25
N GLU A 404 18.52 16.08 24.17
CA GLU A 404 19.82 15.48 24.54
C GLU A 404 20.35 14.41 23.58
N ARG A 405 19.64 14.04 22.52
CA ARG A 405 20.14 13.10 21.51
C ARG A 405 20.27 13.74 20.12
N PRO A 406 21.31 13.35 19.35
CA PRO A 406 21.90 14.19 18.33
C PRO A 406 20.94 14.55 17.19
N LYS A 407 21.01 15.79 16.82
CA LYS A 407 20.69 16.55 15.58
C LYS A 407 20.28 15.82 14.29
N LEU A 408 20.00 14.51 14.31
CA LEU A 408 19.59 13.72 13.12
C LEU A 408 18.21 14.12 12.57
N TYR A 409 17.39 14.74 13.43
CA TYR A 409 16.03 15.17 13.09
C TYR A 409 15.81 16.67 13.34
N ALA A 410 16.87 17.43 13.56
CA ALA A 410 16.77 18.88 13.67
C ALA A 410 16.26 19.43 12.35
N VAL A 411 15.07 19.98 12.35
CA VAL A 411 14.53 20.79 11.26
C VAL A 411 15.45 22.00 11.11
N PRO A 412 16.16 22.19 10.00
CA PRO A 412 16.89 23.42 9.77
C PRO A 412 15.85 24.54 9.64
N GLY A 413 15.79 25.42 10.66
CA GLY A 413 14.99 26.63 10.63
C GLY A 413 13.51 26.41 10.93
N SER A 414 13.13 26.47 12.21
CA SER A 414 11.76 26.67 12.68
C SER A 414 11.09 27.97 12.17
N GLN A 415 11.71 28.68 11.24
CA GLN A 415 11.22 29.94 10.67
C GLN A 415 10.23 29.76 9.49
N LEU A 416 10.02 28.53 8.97
CA LEU A 416 9.14 28.31 7.82
C LEU A 416 7.64 28.21 8.14
N PHE A 417 7.24 28.29 9.42
CA PHE A 417 5.84 28.17 9.85
C PHE A 417 5.31 29.37 10.62
N GLN A 418 6.00 30.53 10.59
CA GLN A 418 5.52 31.77 11.22
C GLN A 418 4.81 32.73 10.26
N HIS A 419 4.40 32.30 9.06
CA HIS A 419 3.56 33.11 8.17
C HIS A 419 2.27 32.40 7.78
#